data_b83f188b3c70b846249c7fa19a49843d
#
_entry.id   b83f188b3c70b846249c7fa19a49843d
#
_cell.length_a   1.000
_cell.length_b   1.000
_cell.length_c   1.000
_cell.angle_alpha   90.00
_cell.angle_beta   90.00
_cell.angle_gamma   90.00
#
_symmetry.space_group_name_H-M   'P 1'
#
loop_
_entity.id
_entity.type
_entity.pdbx_description
1 polymer ?
#
loop_
_entity_poly.entity_id
_entity_poly.type
_entity_poly.pdbx_seq_one_letter_code
_entity_poly.pdbx_strand_id
1 'polypeptide(L)'
;MSSTQPTASHFIGGRYVEDKSGSRFDVIYPASGAVIAQIHAGTDQIIEQALGAAQAAQQDWAARAGTERGRVLRRAADLIRARNRELSVLETHDTGKPLSETLYADATSGADALEYFGGLAGNVTGEHIQLGEDWVYTRREALGICLGIGAWNYPTQIACWKAAPALACGNAMIFKPSETTPLCALKIAEILSEAGLPDGVFNVVQGQGDVGAALLQDPRINKVSLTGSVATGRKVYQSAAVGLKQVTLELGGKSPLIIFEDADLENAVGGAILANFYSSGQICSNGTRVFVHKAIKKAFLDRLSARLEQVVIGDPLDETTNFGPLVSDRQMQIVQGFIAQGISEGARLVCGGRRLERPGYYLAPTVFADVSDQMTIAREEIFGPVLSVLDFDDEGDVVARANNTEYGLSAGVFTRDISRAHRVIGKLQAGSCFINSYNDAPVEAPFGGMKLSGIGRENSKNAIEHYSQLKSVYVRMGDVDAPF
;
A
#
# COMPACT_ATOMS: atom_id res chain seq x y z
N MET A 1 -28.30 8.96 6.85
CA MET A 1 -26.86 8.62 6.83
C MET A 1 -26.71 7.28 7.50
N SER A 2 -26.12 6.27 6.87
CA SER A 2 -25.76 5.03 7.55
C SER A 2 -24.73 5.38 8.64
N SER A 3 -24.90 4.80 9.82
CA SER A 3 -23.95 4.99 10.92
C SER A 3 -22.57 4.45 10.51
N THR A 4 -21.52 5.23 10.66
CA THR A 4 -20.12 4.78 10.48
C THR A 4 -19.65 3.91 11.63
N GLN A 5 -20.36 3.91 12.76
CA GLN A 5 -20.08 3.03 13.89
C GLN A 5 -20.29 1.57 13.48
N PRO A 6 -19.26 0.71 13.51
CA PRO A 6 -19.42 -0.70 13.20
C PRO A 6 -20.22 -1.43 14.30
N THR A 7 -20.74 -2.62 13.95
CA THR A 7 -21.49 -3.48 14.89
C THR A 7 -20.66 -3.89 16.09
N ALA A 8 -19.34 -4.16 15.86
CA ALA A 8 -18.37 -4.43 16.91
C ALA A 8 -16.96 -4.07 16.39
N SER A 9 -15.99 -4.03 17.30
CA SER A 9 -14.63 -3.59 16.99
C SER A 9 -13.83 -4.59 16.14
N HIS A 10 -14.11 -5.88 16.25
CA HIS A 10 -13.37 -6.93 15.54
C HIS A 10 -14.29 -7.78 14.65
N PHE A 11 -13.68 -8.53 13.71
CA PHE A 11 -14.37 -9.55 12.92
C PHE A 11 -13.54 -10.85 12.98
N ILE A 12 -14.04 -11.86 13.70
CA ILE A 12 -13.29 -13.09 14.00
C ILE A 12 -14.21 -14.30 13.83
N GLY A 13 -13.74 -15.33 13.14
CA GLY A 13 -14.50 -16.56 12.96
C GLY A 13 -15.85 -16.32 12.27
N GLY A 14 -15.86 -15.49 11.21
CA GLY A 14 -17.04 -15.20 10.41
C GLY A 14 -18.08 -14.25 11.06
N ARG A 15 -17.77 -13.61 12.18
CA ARG A 15 -18.71 -12.77 12.92
C ARG A 15 -18.05 -11.54 13.57
N TYR A 16 -18.87 -10.54 13.83
CA TYR A 16 -18.49 -9.39 14.64
C TYR A 16 -18.28 -9.79 16.11
N VAL A 17 -17.20 -9.34 16.70
CA VAL A 17 -16.80 -9.63 18.10
C VAL A 17 -16.41 -8.34 18.80
N GLU A 18 -16.87 -8.17 20.04
CA GLU A 18 -16.56 -7.00 20.86
C GLU A 18 -15.96 -7.42 22.21
N ASP A 19 -14.90 -6.73 22.60
CA ASP A 19 -14.37 -6.79 23.95
C ASP A 19 -14.12 -5.37 24.48
N LYS A 20 -15.05 -4.90 25.31
CA LYS A 20 -15.01 -3.55 25.89
C LYS A 20 -13.94 -3.37 26.97
N SER A 21 -13.20 -4.41 27.33
CA SER A 21 -12.07 -4.30 28.25
C SER A 21 -10.80 -3.78 27.56
N GLY A 22 -10.75 -3.83 26.22
CA GLY A 22 -9.68 -3.23 25.44
C GLY A 22 -9.69 -1.69 25.53
N SER A 23 -8.52 -1.09 25.31
CA SER A 23 -8.40 0.38 25.29
C SER A 23 -9.22 0.96 24.13
N ARG A 24 -10.05 1.97 24.46
CA ARG A 24 -10.89 2.64 23.46
C ARG A 24 -10.12 3.73 22.73
N PHE A 25 -10.34 3.84 21.43
CA PHE A 25 -9.86 4.95 20.61
C PHE A 25 -10.96 5.45 19.67
N ASP A 26 -10.90 6.74 19.36
CA ASP A 26 -11.84 7.42 18.49
C ASP A 26 -11.38 7.35 17.03
N VAL A 27 -12.33 7.16 16.12
CA VAL A 27 -12.14 7.30 14.69
C VAL A 27 -12.62 8.69 14.29
N ILE A 28 -11.74 9.46 13.67
CA ILE A 28 -11.98 10.87 13.37
C ILE A 28 -12.22 11.05 11.88
N TYR A 29 -13.28 11.76 11.51
CA TYR A 29 -13.47 12.20 10.13
C TYR A 29 -12.53 13.37 9.82
N PRO A 30 -11.55 13.20 8.92
CA PRO A 30 -10.51 14.21 8.71
C PRO A 30 -11.03 15.56 8.18
N ALA A 31 -12.16 15.56 7.46
CA ALA A 31 -12.75 16.76 6.89
C ALA A 31 -13.36 17.72 7.92
N SER A 32 -13.74 17.21 9.10
CA SER A 32 -14.37 18.02 10.13
C SER A 32 -13.67 17.96 11.50
N GLY A 33 -12.86 16.93 11.73
CA GLY A 33 -12.30 16.62 13.06
C GLY A 33 -13.30 15.96 14.01
N ALA A 34 -14.50 15.59 13.52
CA ALA A 34 -15.54 14.98 14.34
C ALA A 34 -15.26 13.47 14.57
N VAL A 35 -15.61 12.97 15.76
CA VAL A 35 -15.63 11.54 16.05
C VAL A 35 -16.78 10.88 15.30
N ILE A 36 -16.49 9.87 14.50
CA ILE A 36 -17.47 9.15 13.66
C ILE A 36 -17.70 7.70 14.12
N ALA A 37 -16.76 7.15 14.87
CA ALA A 37 -16.89 5.83 15.48
C ALA A 37 -15.96 5.71 16.69
N GLN A 38 -16.23 4.69 17.53
CA GLN A 38 -15.38 4.31 18.65
C GLN A 38 -15.06 2.83 18.58
N ILE A 39 -13.79 2.49 18.69
CA ILE A 39 -13.26 1.14 18.51
C ILE A 39 -12.51 0.75 19.79
N HIS A 40 -12.61 -0.51 20.21
CA HIS A 40 -11.77 -1.09 21.26
C HIS A 40 -10.60 -1.85 20.63
N ALA A 41 -9.42 -1.71 21.21
CA ALA A 41 -8.24 -2.48 20.82
C ALA A 41 -8.37 -3.94 21.25
N GLY A 42 -7.76 -4.84 20.49
CA GLY A 42 -7.71 -6.26 20.80
C GLY A 42 -6.98 -6.52 22.11
N THR A 43 -7.64 -7.24 23.00
CA THR A 43 -7.05 -7.79 24.23
C THR A 43 -6.34 -9.12 23.94
N ASP A 44 -5.62 -9.67 24.90
CA ASP A 44 -5.01 -11.00 24.78
C ASP A 44 -6.08 -12.07 24.44
N GLN A 45 -7.30 -11.92 24.97
CA GLN A 45 -8.41 -12.81 24.66
C GLN A 45 -8.86 -12.69 23.18
N ILE A 46 -8.95 -11.50 22.65
CA ILE A 46 -9.27 -11.25 21.23
C ILE A 46 -8.17 -11.77 20.32
N ILE A 47 -6.90 -11.56 20.68
CA ILE A 47 -5.75 -12.07 19.94
C ILE A 47 -5.78 -13.60 19.91
N GLU A 48 -5.97 -14.25 21.05
CA GLU A 48 -6.06 -15.71 21.13
C GLU A 48 -7.25 -16.26 20.33
N GLN A 49 -8.41 -15.61 20.40
CA GLN A 49 -9.59 -16.00 19.63
C GLN A 49 -9.32 -15.93 18.12
N ALA A 50 -8.65 -14.87 17.64
CA ALA A 50 -8.31 -14.71 16.22
C ALA A 50 -7.30 -15.77 15.76
N LEU A 51 -6.27 -16.02 16.56
CA LEU A 51 -5.27 -17.05 16.28
C LEU A 51 -5.87 -18.45 16.28
N GLY A 52 -6.72 -18.76 17.26
CA GLY A 52 -7.42 -20.04 17.34
C GLY A 52 -8.38 -20.26 16.17
N ALA A 53 -9.14 -19.24 15.77
CA ALA A 53 -10.03 -19.30 14.61
C ALA A 53 -9.25 -19.52 13.29
N ALA A 54 -8.14 -18.78 13.12
CA ALA A 54 -7.28 -18.95 11.95
C ALA A 54 -6.65 -20.34 11.87
N GLN A 55 -6.16 -20.84 13.00
CA GLN A 55 -5.55 -22.18 13.09
C GLN A 55 -6.55 -23.30 12.79
N ALA A 56 -7.78 -23.20 13.28
CA ALA A 56 -8.82 -24.17 13.03
C ALA A 56 -9.26 -24.23 11.56
N ALA A 57 -9.28 -23.08 10.87
CA ALA A 57 -9.80 -22.98 9.52
C ALA A 57 -8.74 -23.22 8.42
N GLN A 58 -7.47 -22.98 8.71
CA GLN A 58 -6.42 -22.88 7.69
C GLN A 58 -6.19 -24.19 6.93
N GLN A 59 -6.15 -25.34 7.62
CA GLN A 59 -5.86 -26.63 6.98
C GLN A 59 -6.94 -27.04 6.00
N ASP A 60 -8.21 -26.91 6.38
CA ASP A 60 -9.35 -27.21 5.50
C ASP A 60 -9.39 -26.27 4.28
N TRP A 61 -9.04 -24.99 4.48
CA TRP A 61 -8.93 -24.04 3.38
C TRP A 61 -7.78 -24.42 2.42
N ALA A 62 -6.61 -24.75 2.95
CA ALA A 62 -5.47 -25.20 2.15
C ALA A 62 -5.74 -26.49 1.37
N ALA A 63 -6.53 -27.39 1.94
CA ALA A 63 -6.89 -28.67 1.32
C ALA A 63 -7.86 -28.52 0.14
N ARG A 64 -8.59 -27.40 0.01
CA ARG A 64 -9.48 -27.15 -1.13
C ARG A 64 -8.69 -26.98 -2.42
N ALA A 65 -9.27 -27.43 -3.53
CA ALA A 65 -8.67 -27.17 -4.84
C ALA A 65 -8.47 -25.67 -5.08
N GLY A 66 -7.35 -25.28 -5.71
CA GLY A 66 -7.08 -23.88 -6.01
C GLY A 66 -8.21 -23.17 -6.77
N THR A 67 -8.86 -23.89 -7.70
CA THR A 67 -10.02 -23.37 -8.45
C THR A 67 -11.23 -23.10 -7.55
N GLU A 68 -11.42 -23.84 -6.47
CA GLU A 68 -12.51 -23.59 -5.50
C GLU A 68 -12.21 -22.34 -4.68
N ARG A 69 -10.97 -22.19 -4.20
CA ARG A 69 -10.51 -20.95 -3.53
C ARG A 69 -10.68 -19.75 -4.46
N GLY A 70 -10.28 -19.90 -5.71
CA GLY A 70 -10.41 -18.86 -6.73
C GLY A 70 -11.86 -18.43 -7.01
N ARG A 71 -12.84 -19.35 -6.94
CA ARG A 71 -14.26 -19.01 -7.08
C ARG A 71 -14.75 -18.10 -5.95
N VAL A 72 -14.32 -18.36 -4.72
CA VAL A 72 -14.67 -17.54 -3.56
C VAL A 72 -14.09 -16.11 -3.72
N LEU A 73 -12.82 -16.00 -4.11
CA LEU A 73 -12.15 -14.70 -4.29
C LEU A 73 -12.81 -13.88 -5.40
N ARG A 74 -13.15 -14.50 -6.55
CA ARG A 74 -13.86 -13.78 -7.62
C ARG A 74 -15.25 -13.33 -7.20
N ARG A 75 -15.99 -14.15 -6.45
CA ARG A 75 -17.29 -13.75 -5.91
C ARG A 75 -17.16 -12.55 -4.95
N ALA A 76 -16.11 -12.53 -4.13
CA ALA A 76 -15.81 -11.39 -3.28
C ALA A 76 -15.51 -10.12 -4.11
N ALA A 77 -14.76 -10.24 -5.20
CA ALA A 77 -14.51 -9.15 -6.14
C ALA A 77 -15.80 -8.58 -6.73
N ASP A 78 -16.72 -9.46 -7.17
CA ASP A 78 -18.03 -9.03 -7.69
C ASP A 78 -18.86 -8.29 -6.63
N LEU A 79 -18.86 -8.78 -5.39
CA LEU A 79 -19.57 -8.13 -4.27
C LEU A 79 -18.95 -6.76 -3.93
N ILE A 80 -17.63 -6.62 -3.96
CA ILE A 80 -16.95 -5.33 -3.75
C ILE A 80 -17.35 -4.35 -4.85
N ARG A 81 -17.32 -4.76 -6.13
CA ARG A 81 -17.75 -3.91 -7.25
C ARG A 81 -19.20 -3.48 -7.13
N ALA A 82 -20.09 -4.41 -6.76
CA ALA A 82 -21.51 -4.10 -6.54
C ALA A 82 -21.74 -3.11 -5.40
N ARG A 83 -20.85 -3.05 -4.41
CA ARG A 83 -20.90 -2.15 -3.25
C ARG A 83 -19.88 -1.02 -3.33
N ASN A 84 -19.29 -0.76 -4.50
CA ASN A 84 -18.20 0.22 -4.64
C ASN A 84 -18.57 1.57 -4.02
N ARG A 85 -19.75 2.11 -4.30
CA ARG A 85 -20.17 3.40 -3.74
C ARG A 85 -20.28 3.38 -2.21
N GLU A 86 -20.79 2.31 -1.61
CA GLU A 86 -20.87 2.16 -0.14
C GLU A 86 -19.48 2.17 0.48
N LEU A 87 -18.57 1.36 -0.09
CA LEU A 87 -17.19 1.25 0.35
C LEU A 87 -16.42 2.57 0.17
N SER A 88 -16.62 3.25 -0.97
CA SER A 88 -15.98 4.54 -1.26
C SER A 88 -16.40 5.63 -0.29
N VAL A 89 -17.69 5.70 0.05
CA VAL A 89 -18.20 6.63 1.08
C VAL A 89 -17.61 6.32 2.44
N LEU A 90 -17.50 5.04 2.82
CA LEU A 90 -16.87 4.64 4.07
C LEU A 90 -15.38 5.00 4.09
N GLU A 91 -14.66 4.76 2.99
CA GLU A 91 -13.25 5.10 2.85
C GLU A 91 -13.02 6.63 2.91
N THR A 92 -13.90 7.41 2.28
CA THR A 92 -13.88 8.87 2.40
C THR A 92 -14.06 9.35 3.84
N HIS A 93 -14.96 8.72 4.60
CA HIS A 93 -15.12 9.03 6.02
C HIS A 93 -13.89 8.63 6.85
N ASP A 94 -13.29 7.49 6.55
CA ASP A 94 -12.17 6.94 7.31
C ASP A 94 -10.86 7.70 7.02
N THR A 95 -10.63 8.09 5.75
CA THR A 95 -9.35 8.66 5.28
C THR A 95 -9.37 10.15 4.99
N GLY A 96 -10.54 10.72 4.70
CA GLY A 96 -10.69 12.09 4.18
C GLY A 96 -10.40 12.25 2.68
N LYS A 97 -10.08 11.17 1.96
CA LYS A 97 -9.90 11.22 0.50
C LYS A 97 -11.20 11.64 -0.20
N PRO A 98 -11.15 12.43 -1.28
CA PRO A 98 -12.32 12.79 -2.06
C PRO A 98 -13.05 11.56 -2.60
N LEU A 99 -14.38 11.60 -2.62
CA LEU A 99 -15.21 10.55 -3.21
C LEU A 99 -14.92 10.38 -4.70
N SER A 100 -14.56 11.47 -5.39
CA SER A 100 -14.07 11.46 -6.77
C SER A 100 -12.79 10.61 -6.98
N GLU A 101 -12.01 10.35 -5.93
CA GLU A 101 -10.86 9.43 -5.96
C GLU A 101 -11.26 8.02 -5.51
N THR A 102 -11.95 7.90 -4.36
CA THR A 102 -12.24 6.60 -3.75
C THR A 102 -13.17 5.72 -4.61
N LEU A 103 -14.02 6.33 -5.44
CA LEU A 103 -14.86 5.60 -6.41
C LEU A 103 -14.07 4.84 -7.47
N TYR A 104 -12.85 5.28 -7.78
CA TYR A 104 -12.04 4.72 -8.88
C TYR A 104 -10.79 3.98 -8.42
N ALA A 105 -10.27 4.26 -7.24
CA ALA A 105 -9.00 3.72 -6.78
C ALA A 105 -9.15 2.53 -5.82
N ASP A 106 -9.75 2.75 -4.67
CA ASP A 106 -9.60 1.90 -3.49
C ASP A 106 -10.29 0.53 -3.59
N ALA A 107 -11.62 0.51 -3.56
CA ALA A 107 -12.40 -0.72 -3.64
C ALA A 107 -12.25 -1.40 -5.01
N THR A 108 -12.11 -0.62 -6.09
CA THR A 108 -11.87 -1.14 -7.44
C THR A 108 -10.55 -1.91 -7.50
N SER A 109 -9.45 -1.32 -7.04
CA SER A 109 -8.15 -2.00 -6.98
C SER A 109 -8.17 -3.23 -6.06
N GLY A 110 -8.91 -3.15 -4.95
CA GLY A 110 -9.12 -4.29 -4.06
C GLY A 110 -9.86 -5.45 -4.75
N ALA A 111 -10.91 -5.15 -5.51
CA ALA A 111 -11.65 -6.13 -6.29
C ALA A 111 -10.77 -6.75 -7.40
N ASP A 112 -9.99 -5.93 -8.10
CA ASP A 112 -9.08 -6.39 -9.14
C ASP A 112 -8.03 -7.36 -8.59
N ALA A 113 -7.48 -7.10 -7.40
CA ALA A 113 -6.57 -8.02 -6.74
C ALA A 113 -7.23 -9.37 -6.41
N LEU A 114 -8.43 -9.36 -5.84
CA LEU A 114 -9.17 -10.59 -5.53
C LEU A 114 -9.52 -11.37 -6.79
N GLU A 115 -9.92 -10.71 -7.87
CA GLU A 115 -10.19 -11.35 -9.15
C GLU A 115 -8.94 -11.96 -9.77
N TYR A 116 -7.84 -11.18 -9.82
CA TYR A 116 -6.56 -11.61 -10.39
C TYR A 116 -6.01 -12.85 -9.66
N PHE A 117 -5.87 -12.80 -8.35
CA PHE A 117 -5.40 -13.94 -7.56
C PHE A 117 -6.42 -15.08 -7.53
N GLY A 118 -7.71 -14.79 -7.62
CA GLY A 118 -8.76 -15.79 -7.83
C GLY A 118 -8.60 -16.53 -9.15
N GLY A 119 -8.11 -15.86 -10.20
CA GLY A 119 -7.72 -16.48 -11.48
C GLY A 119 -6.45 -17.33 -11.36
N LEU A 120 -5.48 -16.88 -10.58
CA LEU A 120 -4.19 -17.56 -10.40
C LEU A 120 -4.24 -18.74 -9.42
N ALA A 121 -5.21 -18.79 -8.51
CA ALA A 121 -5.26 -19.79 -7.44
C ALA A 121 -5.19 -21.23 -7.94
N GLY A 122 -5.78 -21.53 -9.10
CA GLY A 122 -5.71 -22.84 -9.74
C GLY A 122 -4.36 -23.14 -10.43
N ASN A 123 -3.49 -22.13 -10.57
CA ASN A 123 -2.20 -22.24 -11.24
C ASN A 123 -1.01 -22.13 -10.25
N VAL A 124 -1.26 -22.29 -8.97
CA VAL A 124 -0.21 -22.41 -7.95
C VAL A 124 0.34 -23.83 -8.02
N THR A 125 1.28 -24.05 -8.94
CA THR A 125 1.81 -25.38 -9.30
C THR A 125 3.28 -25.52 -8.93
N GLY A 126 3.78 -26.75 -9.00
CA GLY A 126 5.20 -27.07 -8.94
C GLY A 126 5.72 -27.54 -10.30
N GLU A 127 6.92 -28.11 -10.29
CA GLU A 127 7.67 -28.56 -11.45
C GLU A 127 7.88 -30.07 -11.39
N HIS A 128 8.12 -30.70 -12.54
CA HIS A 128 8.60 -32.04 -12.67
C HIS A 128 9.99 -32.04 -13.32
N ILE A 129 10.97 -32.67 -12.65
CA ILE A 129 12.38 -32.68 -13.06
C ILE A 129 12.78 -34.17 -13.27
N GLN A 130 13.03 -34.55 -14.52
CA GLN A 130 13.48 -35.92 -14.84
C GLN A 130 14.98 -36.05 -14.58
N LEU A 131 15.38 -37.12 -13.88
CA LEU A 131 16.77 -37.47 -13.53
C LEU A 131 17.13 -38.88 -13.96
N GLY A 132 17.17 -39.11 -15.26
CA GLY A 132 17.31 -40.48 -15.80
C GLY A 132 16.04 -41.28 -15.58
N GLU A 133 16.14 -42.40 -14.82
CA GLU A 133 14.96 -43.20 -14.42
C GLU A 133 14.24 -42.64 -13.19
N ASP A 134 14.95 -41.88 -12.39
CA ASP A 134 14.42 -41.17 -11.21
C ASP A 134 13.83 -39.82 -11.58
N TRP A 135 13.04 -39.21 -10.70
CA TRP A 135 12.55 -37.82 -10.86
C TRP A 135 12.36 -37.09 -9.55
N VAL A 136 12.31 -35.77 -9.64
CA VAL A 136 11.88 -34.91 -8.56
C VAL A 136 10.65 -34.13 -8.99
N TYR A 137 9.65 -34.08 -8.16
CA TYR A 137 8.60 -33.08 -8.34
C TYR A 137 8.57 -32.08 -7.20
N THR A 138 8.25 -30.83 -7.51
CA THR A 138 8.02 -29.83 -6.50
C THR A 138 6.54 -29.56 -6.35
N ARG A 139 6.14 -29.09 -5.19
CA ARG A 139 4.79 -28.56 -4.94
C ARG A 139 4.86 -27.32 -4.09
N ARG A 140 3.96 -26.38 -4.34
CA ARG A 140 3.80 -25.21 -3.48
C ARG A 140 2.79 -25.50 -2.39
N GLU A 141 3.16 -25.20 -1.16
CA GLU A 141 2.31 -25.39 0.02
C GLU A 141 2.05 -24.04 0.67
N ALA A 142 0.89 -23.90 1.32
CA ALA A 142 0.57 -22.75 2.14
C ALA A 142 1.61 -22.58 3.28
N LEU A 143 1.89 -21.35 3.66
CA LEU A 143 2.74 -21.05 4.81
C LEU A 143 2.03 -21.37 6.15
N GLY A 144 0.72 -21.18 6.19
CA GLY A 144 -0.10 -21.34 7.38
C GLY A 144 -0.90 -20.08 7.70
N ILE A 145 -0.61 -19.43 8.84
CA ILE A 145 -1.27 -18.18 9.24
C ILE A 145 -0.37 -16.98 8.88
N CYS A 146 -0.95 -16.05 8.12
CA CYS A 146 -0.31 -14.80 7.73
C CYS A 146 -0.87 -13.64 8.59
N LEU A 147 0.01 -12.73 9.02
CA LEU A 147 -0.34 -11.46 9.62
C LEU A 147 -0.23 -10.35 8.56
N GLY A 148 -1.34 -9.70 8.25
CA GLY A 148 -1.37 -8.48 7.44
C GLY A 148 -1.43 -7.25 8.34
N ILE A 149 -0.52 -6.30 8.17
CA ILE A 149 -0.55 -5.02 8.90
C ILE A 149 -0.74 -3.92 7.87
N GLY A 150 -1.88 -3.23 7.96
CA GLY A 150 -2.30 -2.19 7.02
C GLY A 150 -1.77 -0.80 7.35
N ALA A 151 -1.70 0.05 6.33
CA ALA A 151 -1.47 1.48 6.47
C ALA A 151 -2.79 2.25 6.29
N TRP A 152 -2.77 3.52 6.67
CA TRP A 152 -3.96 4.36 6.76
C TRP A 152 -4.36 5.07 5.46
N ASN A 153 -3.51 5.09 4.44
CA ASN A 153 -3.76 5.87 3.22
C ASN A 153 -4.67 5.17 2.20
N TYR A 154 -4.61 3.84 2.11
CA TYR A 154 -5.45 3.02 1.22
C TYR A 154 -5.97 1.77 1.96
N PRO A 155 -6.79 1.92 3.01
CA PRO A 155 -7.14 0.81 3.91
C PRO A 155 -7.84 -0.35 3.22
N THR A 156 -8.79 -0.10 2.31
CA THR A 156 -9.49 -1.14 1.53
C THR A 156 -8.54 -1.86 0.57
N GLN A 157 -7.80 -1.10 -0.23
CA GLN A 157 -6.86 -1.64 -1.20
C GLN A 157 -5.79 -2.50 -0.53
N ILE A 158 -5.15 -2.01 0.53
CA ILE A 158 -4.08 -2.71 1.24
C ILE A 158 -4.60 -3.99 1.89
N ALA A 159 -5.80 -3.98 2.47
CA ALA A 159 -6.41 -5.19 3.01
C ALA A 159 -6.58 -6.26 1.93
N CYS A 160 -7.10 -5.89 0.76
CA CYS A 160 -7.31 -6.80 -0.37
C CYS A 160 -5.98 -7.26 -1.00
N TRP A 161 -5.01 -6.36 -1.19
CA TRP A 161 -3.70 -6.70 -1.79
C TRP A 161 -2.93 -7.74 -0.95
N LYS A 162 -3.10 -7.69 0.37
CA LYS A 162 -2.48 -8.69 1.27
C LYS A 162 -3.32 -9.96 1.37
N ALA A 163 -4.65 -9.83 1.45
CA ALA A 163 -5.55 -10.98 1.58
C ALA A 163 -5.59 -11.83 0.30
N ALA A 164 -5.67 -11.23 -0.88
CA ALA A 164 -5.86 -11.95 -2.12
C ALA A 164 -4.79 -13.01 -2.41
N PRO A 165 -3.47 -12.71 -2.42
CA PRO A 165 -2.44 -13.73 -2.61
C PRO A 165 -2.36 -14.72 -1.44
N ALA A 166 -2.56 -14.28 -0.20
CA ALA A 166 -2.55 -15.18 0.96
C ALA A 166 -3.64 -16.25 0.85
N LEU A 167 -4.87 -15.83 0.59
CA LEU A 167 -6.03 -16.72 0.48
C LEU A 167 -5.96 -17.59 -0.77
N ALA A 168 -5.49 -17.08 -1.90
CA ALA A 168 -5.27 -17.84 -3.12
C ALA A 168 -4.28 -18.99 -2.91
N CYS A 169 -3.23 -18.77 -2.12
CA CYS A 169 -2.23 -19.80 -1.77
C CYS A 169 -2.70 -20.77 -0.67
N GLY A 170 -3.89 -20.59 -0.09
CA GLY A 170 -4.44 -21.48 0.94
C GLY A 170 -4.04 -21.11 2.37
N ASN A 171 -3.52 -19.91 2.61
CA ASN A 171 -3.25 -19.43 3.96
C ASN A 171 -4.53 -18.90 4.62
N ALA A 172 -4.55 -18.87 5.95
CA ALA A 172 -5.43 -17.98 6.71
C ALA A 172 -4.72 -16.66 6.97
N MET A 173 -5.49 -15.59 7.16
CA MET A 173 -4.95 -14.27 7.47
C MET A 173 -5.64 -13.63 8.68
N ILE A 174 -4.82 -13.05 9.57
CA ILE A 174 -5.25 -12.07 10.55
C ILE A 174 -4.80 -10.72 10.04
N PHE A 175 -5.74 -9.81 9.81
CA PHE A 175 -5.44 -8.47 9.33
C PHE A 175 -5.63 -7.45 10.47
N LYS A 176 -4.58 -6.67 10.72
CA LYS A 176 -4.60 -5.53 11.64
C LYS A 176 -4.56 -4.25 10.82
N PRO A 177 -5.68 -3.55 10.62
CA PRO A 177 -5.69 -2.26 9.96
C PRO A 177 -4.95 -1.20 10.78
N SER A 178 -4.65 -0.05 10.19
CA SER A 178 -4.19 1.11 10.96
C SER A 178 -5.29 1.57 11.90
N GLU A 179 -4.92 1.94 13.11
CA GLU A 179 -5.82 2.56 14.10
C GLU A 179 -6.39 3.91 13.63
N THR A 180 -5.75 4.54 12.66
CA THR A 180 -6.19 5.81 12.08
C THR A 180 -7.37 5.62 11.12
N THR A 181 -7.42 4.48 10.39
CA THR A 181 -8.46 4.16 9.39
C THR A 181 -8.89 2.70 9.56
N PRO A 182 -9.63 2.37 10.63
CA PRO A 182 -9.91 0.99 11.00
C PRO A 182 -11.16 0.39 10.35
N LEU A 183 -12.05 1.20 9.76
CA LEU A 183 -13.43 0.79 9.44
C LEU A 183 -13.52 -0.09 8.19
N CYS A 184 -12.76 0.22 7.15
CA CYS A 184 -12.89 -0.44 5.84
C CYS A 184 -12.58 -1.93 5.89
N ALA A 185 -11.58 -2.35 6.69
CA ALA A 185 -11.19 -3.76 6.80
C ALA A 185 -12.30 -4.66 7.35
N LEU A 186 -13.17 -4.13 8.23
CA LEU A 186 -14.33 -4.86 8.76
C LEU A 186 -15.34 -5.18 7.65
N LYS A 187 -15.57 -4.23 6.73
CA LYS A 187 -16.46 -4.44 5.58
C LYS A 187 -15.89 -5.44 4.58
N ILE A 188 -14.58 -5.45 4.39
CA ILE A 188 -13.93 -6.47 3.55
C ILE A 188 -14.07 -7.86 4.17
N ALA A 189 -13.94 -8.00 5.49
CA ALA A 189 -14.16 -9.28 6.17
C ALA A 189 -15.60 -9.78 6.04
N GLU A 190 -16.59 -8.91 6.18
CA GLU A 190 -18.00 -9.19 5.97
C GLU A 190 -18.26 -9.68 4.54
N ILE A 191 -17.72 -8.98 3.53
CA ILE A 191 -17.87 -9.33 2.10
C ILE A 191 -17.20 -10.67 1.78
N LEU A 192 -16.02 -10.95 2.32
CA LEU A 192 -15.33 -12.23 2.14
C LEU A 192 -16.16 -13.38 2.74
N SER A 193 -16.75 -13.20 3.91
CA SER A 193 -17.65 -14.19 4.52
C SER A 193 -18.91 -14.41 3.67
N GLU A 194 -19.56 -13.36 3.17
CA GLU A 194 -20.69 -13.44 2.26
C GLU A 194 -20.35 -14.14 0.94
N ALA A 195 -19.12 -13.96 0.44
CA ALA A 195 -18.62 -14.65 -0.74
C ALA A 195 -18.42 -16.16 -0.52
N GLY A 196 -18.53 -16.65 0.71
CA GLY A 196 -18.38 -18.04 1.09
C GLY A 196 -16.96 -18.44 1.51
N LEU A 197 -16.15 -17.45 1.94
CA LEU A 197 -14.90 -17.75 2.63
C LEU A 197 -15.23 -18.43 3.97
N PRO A 198 -14.61 -19.57 4.31
CA PRO A 198 -14.90 -20.24 5.58
C PRO A 198 -14.57 -19.37 6.79
N ASP A 199 -15.37 -19.49 7.84
CA ASP A 199 -15.19 -18.81 9.08
C ASP A 199 -13.78 -19.02 9.65
N GLY A 200 -13.10 -17.92 10.03
CA GLY A 200 -11.74 -17.98 10.57
C GLY A 200 -10.61 -17.89 9.52
N VAL A 201 -10.88 -18.07 8.23
CA VAL A 201 -9.83 -17.94 7.19
C VAL A 201 -9.36 -16.48 7.03
N PHE A 202 -10.25 -15.51 7.22
CA PHE A 202 -9.89 -14.09 7.30
C PHE A 202 -10.47 -13.47 8.56
N ASN A 203 -9.62 -12.85 9.37
CA ASN A 203 -10.00 -12.22 10.64
C ASN A 203 -9.46 -10.80 10.68
N VAL A 204 -10.19 -9.88 11.33
CA VAL A 204 -9.76 -8.49 11.55
C VAL A 204 -9.67 -8.23 13.04
N VAL A 205 -8.47 -7.84 13.50
CA VAL A 205 -8.20 -7.45 14.87
C VAL A 205 -7.77 -5.98 14.89
N GLN A 206 -8.54 -5.16 15.59
CA GLN A 206 -8.25 -3.73 15.76
C GLN A 206 -7.23 -3.50 16.87
N GLY A 207 -6.50 -2.40 16.78
CA GLY A 207 -5.58 -1.99 17.85
C GLY A 207 -4.40 -1.19 17.32
N GLN A 208 -3.59 -0.70 18.24
CA GLN A 208 -2.40 0.07 17.99
C GLN A 208 -1.18 -0.85 17.71
N GLY A 209 0.02 -0.29 17.82
CA GLY A 209 1.25 -1.02 17.52
C GLY A 209 1.54 -2.19 18.47
N ASP A 210 1.06 -2.14 19.71
CA ASP A 210 1.16 -3.20 20.71
C ASP A 210 0.42 -4.49 20.31
N VAL A 211 -0.81 -4.35 19.81
CA VAL A 211 -1.60 -5.48 19.28
C VAL A 211 -0.90 -6.11 18.07
N GLY A 212 -0.36 -5.28 17.16
CA GLY A 212 0.42 -5.78 16.02
C GLY A 212 1.69 -6.52 16.46
N ALA A 213 2.37 -6.04 17.49
CA ALA A 213 3.55 -6.67 18.06
C ALA A 213 3.21 -8.00 18.75
N ALA A 214 2.13 -8.05 19.54
CA ALA A 214 1.67 -9.27 20.19
C ALA A 214 1.32 -10.37 19.17
N LEU A 215 0.55 -10.03 18.12
CA LEU A 215 0.25 -10.96 17.03
C LEU A 215 1.54 -11.45 16.34
N LEU A 216 2.47 -10.55 16.05
CA LEU A 216 3.71 -10.90 15.35
C LEU A 216 4.61 -11.83 16.16
N GLN A 217 4.61 -11.70 17.48
CA GLN A 217 5.43 -12.55 18.38
C GLN A 217 4.87 -13.96 18.52
N ASP A 218 3.58 -14.19 18.24
CA ASP A 218 2.98 -15.52 18.37
C ASP A 218 3.60 -16.53 17.40
N PRO A 219 4.02 -17.72 17.86
CA PRO A 219 4.69 -18.73 17.02
C PRO A 219 3.78 -19.31 15.93
N ARG A 220 2.47 -19.20 16.03
CA ARG A 220 1.51 -19.65 15.00
C ARG A 220 1.54 -18.78 13.74
N ILE A 221 2.03 -17.54 13.84
CA ILE A 221 2.22 -16.67 12.67
C ILE A 221 3.46 -17.10 11.90
N ASN A 222 3.29 -17.49 10.64
CA ASN A 222 4.36 -17.95 9.75
C ASN A 222 4.88 -16.84 8.85
N LYS A 223 4.06 -15.84 8.56
CA LYS A 223 4.40 -14.72 7.68
C LYS A 223 3.82 -13.41 8.22
N VAL A 224 4.55 -12.33 8.00
CA VAL A 224 4.04 -10.96 8.15
C VAL A 224 4.18 -10.19 6.83
N SER A 225 3.13 -9.45 6.47
CA SER A 225 3.14 -8.46 5.40
C SER A 225 2.75 -7.10 6.00
N LEU A 226 3.67 -6.14 5.96
CA LEU A 226 3.47 -4.78 6.48
C LEU A 226 3.49 -3.76 5.35
N THR A 227 2.54 -2.84 5.38
CA THR A 227 2.66 -1.54 4.70
C THR A 227 2.74 -0.44 5.77
N GLY A 228 3.77 0.43 5.69
CA GLY A 228 3.96 1.47 6.69
C GLY A 228 5.28 2.23 6.58
N SER A 229 5.71 2.88 7.66
CA SER A 229 6.97 3.63 7.68
C SER A 229 8.19 2.72 7.78
N VAL A 230 9.35 3.21 7.31
CA VAL A 230 10.65 2.52 7.44
C VAL A 230 10.96 2.17 8.90
N ALA A 231 10.67 3.09 9.83
CA ALA A 231 10.90 2.85 11.26
C ALA A 231 10.08 1.68 11.80
N THR A 232 8.81 1.56 11.38
CA THR A 232 7.94 0.42 11.73
C THR A 232 8.41 -0.85 11.03
N GLY A 233 8.78 -0.76 9.75
CA GLY A 233 9.29 -1.89 8.97
C GLY A 233 10.54 -2.54 9.62
N ARG A 234 11.48 -1.72 10.08
CA ARG A 234 12.67 -2.21 10.81
C ARG A 234 12.29 -2.99 12.08
N LYS A 235 11.35 -2.48 12.90
CA LYS A 235 10.88 -3.17 14.11
C LYS A 235 10.18 -4.49 13.78
N VAL A 236 9.32 -4.50 12.77
CA VAL A 236 8.61 -5.69 12.32
C VAL A 236 9.60 -6.74 11.79
N TYR A 237 10.58 -6.34 10.99
CA TYR A 237 11.60 -7.24 10.45
C TYR A 237 12.47 -7.87 11.55
N GLN A 238 12.90 -7.06 12.52
CA GLN A 238 13.65 -7.55 13.68
C GLN A 238 12.86 -8.56 14.51
N SER A 239 11.57 -8.28 14.77
CA SER A 239 10.70 -9.20 15.51
C SER A 239 10.41 -10.49 14.74
N ALA A 240 10.19 -10.40 13.42
CA ALA A 240 9.95 -11.56 12.56
C ALA A 240 11.16 -12.49 12.48
N ALA A 241 12.38 -11.94 12.54
CA ALA A 241 13.62 -12.70 12.49
C ALA A 241 13.76 -13.71 13.65
N VAL A 242 13.22 -13.41 14.83
CA VAL A 242 13.25 -14.31 15.99
C VAL A 242 12.58 -15.65 15.69
N GLY A 243 11.47 -15.64 14.95
CA GLY A 243 10.74 -16.84 14.55
C GLY A 243 11.03 -17.31 13.13
N LEU A 244 12.04 -16.74 12.44
CA LEU A 244 12.35 -17.00 11.02
C LEU A 244 11.11 -16.89 10.11
N LYS A 245 10.21 -15.96 10.45
CA LYS A 245 8.96 -15.75 9.71
C LYS A 245 9.24 -15.16 8.33
N GLN A 246 8.45 -15.55 7.34
CA GLN A 246 8.46 -14.90 6.02
C GLN A 246 8.02 -13.43 6.16
N VAL A 247 8.66 -12.52 5.42
CA VAL A 247 8.39 -11.08 5.52
C VAL A 247 8.22 -10.48 4.14
N THR A 248 7.20 -9.63 3.98
CA THR A 248 7.11 -8.62 2.91
C THR A 248 6.88 -7.26 3.54
N LEU A 249 7.60 -6.24 3.07
CA LEU A 249 7.56 -4.89 3.59
C LEU A 249 7.35 -3.93 2.42
N GLU A 250 6.28 -3.14 2.48
CA GLU A 250 6.01 -2.02 1.59
C GLU A 250 6.12 -0.74 2.41
N LEU A 251 7.20 0.00 2.18
CA LEU A 251 7.57 1.12 3.03
C LEU A 251 7.60 2.43 2.23
N GLY A 252 8.02 3.50 2.88
CA GLY A 252 8.05 4.83 2.30
C GLY A 252 9.01 5.01 1.13
N GLY A 253 8.90 6.16 0.47
CA GLY A 253 9.73 6.53 -0.67
C GLY A 253 10.07 8.01 -0.73
N LYS A 254 11.11 8.34 -1.49
CA LYS A 254 11.46 9.70 -1.90
C LYS A 254 11.76 9.67 -3.40
N SER A 255 10.75 9.28 -4.16
CA SER A 255 10.88 8.92 -5.56
C SER A 255 11.24 10.12 -6.44
N PRO A 256 12.15 9.96 -7.40
CA PRO A 256 12.45 10.98 -8.39
C PRO A 256 11.45 10.95 -9.54
N LEU A 257 11.07 12.12 -10.03
CA LEU A 257 10.39 12.33 -11.29
C LEU A 257 11.26 13.24 -12.16
N ILE A 258 11.79 12.73 -13.29
CA ILE A 258 12.73 13.44 -14.16
C ILE A 258 12.00 13.92 -15.41
N ILE A 259 12.05 15.22 -15.69
CA ILE A 259 11.38 15.86 -16.83
C ILE A 259 12.44 16.51 -17.71
N PHE A 260 12.69 15.90 -18.89
CA PHE A 260 13.65 16.38 -19.87
C PHE A 260 13.09 17.53 -20.71
N GLU A 261 13.98 18.27 -21.39
CA GLU A 261 13.68 19.44 -22.20
C GLU A 261 12.74 19.18 -23.38
N ASP A 262 12.73 17.96 -23.89
CA ASP A 262 11.91 17.51 -25.02
C ASP A 262 10.56 16.89 -24.58
N ALA A 263 10.27 16.82 -23.27
CA ALA A 263 9.03 16.26 -22.77
C ALA A 263 7.81 17.00 -23.31
N ASP A 264 6.70 16.29 -23.46
CA ASP A 264 5.40 16.95 -23.56
C ASP A 264 5.09 17.63 -22.24
N LEU A 265 5.14 18.96 -22.25
CA LEU A 265 5.08 19.74 -21.03
C LEU A 265 3.73 19.66 -20.32
N GLU A 266 2.62 19.56 -21.05
CA GLU A 266 1.29 19.41 -20.47
C GLU A 266 1.15 18.04 -19.80
N ASN A 267 1.62 16.99 -20.46
CA ASN A 267 1.63 15.65 -19.90
C ASN A 267 2.55 15.55 -18.66
N ALA A 268 3.73 16.17 -18.73
CA ALA A 268 4.68 16.18 -17.61
C ALA A 268 4.13 16.94 -16.39
N VAL A 269 3.43 18.06 -16.59
CA VAL A 269 2.73 18.78 -15.50
C VAL A 269 1.59 17.94 -14.93
N GLY A 270 0.80 17.26 -15.78
CA GLY A 270 -0.22 16.31 -15.36
C GLY A 270 0.35 15.18 -14.50
N GLY A 271 1.46 14.58 -14.96
CA GLY A 271 2.18 13.54 -14.23
C GLY A 271 2.72 14.03 -12.88
N ALA A 272 3.28 15.24 -12.82
CA ALA A 272 3.77 15.82 -11.57
C ALA A 272 2.64 16.12 -10.58
N ILE A 273 1.46 16.55 -11.05
CA ILE A 273 0.27 16.75 -10.21
C ILE A 273 -0.21 15.42 -9.66
N LEU A 274 -0.38 14.41 -10.49
CA LEU A 274 -0.77 13.06 -10.08
C LEU A 274 0.23 12.45 -9.10
N ALA A 275 1.52 12.65 -9.34
CA ALA A 275 2.62 12.14 -8.52
C ALA A 275 2.76 12.86 -7.15
N ASN A 276 2.05 13.96 -6.89
CA ASN A 276 2.28 14.76 -5.68
C ASN A 276 1.03 15.21 -4.94
N PHE A 277 -0.12 15.27 -5.62
CA PHE A 277 -1.32 15.89 -5.05
C PHE A 277 -2.54 14.97 -5.00
N TYR A 278 -2.54 13.86 -5.75
CA TYR A 278 -3.54 12.81 -5.61
C TYR A 278 -3.53 12.27 -4.18
N SER A 279 -4.67 11.98 -3.60
CA SER A 279 -4.83 11.62 -2.17
C SER A 279 -4.16 12.61 -1.20
N SER A 280 -4.17 13.90 -1.56
CA SER A 280 -3.47 14.97 -0.79
C SER A 280 -1.98 14.68 -0.54
N GLY A 281 -1.33 14.01 -1.49
CA GLY A 281 0.09 13.66 -1.42
C GLY A 281 0.43 12.49 -0.49
N GLN A 282 -0.55 11.76 0.00
CA GLN A 282 -0.38 10.68 0.98
C GLN A 282 -0.19 9.30 0.31
N ILE A 283 0.73 9.22 -0.65
CA ILE A 283 1.04 8.00 -1.42
C ILE A 283 2.54 7.70 -1.31
N CYS A 284 2.87 6.45 -0.99
CA CYS A 284 4.26 6.00 -0.81
C CYS A 284 5.11 6.12 -2.09
N SER A 285 4.51 5.91 -3.27
CA SER A 285 5.18 5.97 -4.59
C SER A 285 5.36 7.39 -5.12
N ASN A 286 4.86 8.43 -4.44
CA ASN A 286 4.86 9.81 -4.94
C ASN A 286 6.24 10.30 -5.37
N GLY A 287 6.31 10.87 -6.60
CA GLY A 287 7.50 11.46 -7.20
C GLY A 287 7.79 12.86 -6.69
N THR A 288 8.04 12.99 -5.38
CA THR A 288 8.13 14.27 -4.68
C THR A 288 9.41 15.05 -4.97
N ARG A 289 10.45 14.40 -5.51
CA ARG A 289 11.63 15.06 -6.07
C ARG A 289 11.47 15.24 -7.57
N VAL A 290 10.92 16.37 -8.00
CA VAL A 290 10.69 16.67 -9.41
C VAL A 290 11.92 17.36 -10.00
N PHE A 291 12.76 16.59 -10.69
CA PHE A 291 13.89 17.11 -11.45
C PHE A 291 13.40 17.64 -12.77
N VAL A 292 13.57 18.94 -13.03
CA VAL A 292 13.13 19.60 -14.25
C VAL A 292 14.34 20.17 -14.98
N HIS A 293 14.49 19.86 -16.27
CA HIS A 293 15.57 20.41 -17.08
C HIS A 293 15.50 21.95 -17.09
N LYS A 294 16.63 22.64 -16.89
CA LYS A 294 16.72 24.10 -16.72
C LYS A 294 16.03 24.87 -17.83
N ALA A 295 16.13 24.39 -19.08
CA ALA A 295 15.56 25.07 -20.25
C ALA A 295 14.02 25.21 -20.18
N ILE A 296 13.32 24.33 -19.50
CA ILE A 296 11.85 24.32 -19.43
C ILE A 296 11.31 24.62 -18.02
N LYS A 297 12.17 24.77 -17.01
CA LYS A 297 11.78 24.92 -15.59
C LYS A 297 10.78 26.07 -15.39
N LYS A 298 11.02 27.23 -16.02
CA LYS A 298 10.10 28.36 -15.88
C LYS A 298 8.71 28.03 -16.45
N ALA A 299 8.66 27.51 -17.67
CA ALA A 299 7.40 27.14 -18.31
C ALA A 299 6.66 26.03 -17.56
N PHE A 300 7.40 25.07 -16.99
CA PHE A 300 6.84 24.03 -16.14
C PHE A 300 6.18 24.61 -14.89
N LEU A 301 6.88 25.49 -14.14
CA LEU A 301 6.35 26.11 -12.93
C LEU A 301 5.14 27.00 -13.21
N ASP A 302 5.16 27.78 -14.30
CA ASP A 302 4.04 28.64 -14.69
C ASP A 302 2.78 27.79 -14.96
N ARG A 303 2.90 26.68 -15.69
CA ARG A 303 1.78 25.79 -16.01
C ARG A 303 1.31 24.99 -14.80
N LEU A 304 2.24 24.49 -13.98
CA LEU A 304 1.91 23.79 -12.75
C LEU A 304 1.08 24.69 -11.82
N SER A 305 1.52 25.93 -11.61
CA SER A 305 0.81 26.90 -10.78
C SER A 305 -0.59 27.18 -11.30
N ALA A 306 -0.74 27.45 -12.62
CA ALA A 306 -2.04 27.71 -13.23
C ALA A 306 -3.01 26.52 -13.10
N ARG A 307 -2.51 25.28 -13.18
CA ARG A 307 -3.35 24.09 -12.95
C ARG A 307 -3.72 23.90 -11.48
N LEU A 308 -2.84 24.21 -10.56
CA LEU A 308 -3.12 24.11 -9.11
C LEU A 308 -4.15 25.14 -8.64
N GLU A 309 -4.30 26.29 -9.32
CA GLU A 309 -5.38 27.25 -9.06
C GLU A 309 -6.78 26.71 -9.37
N GLN A 310 -6.87 25.65 -10.20
CA GLN A 310 -8.13 25.01 -10.58
C GLN A 310 -8.53 23.86 -9.63
N VAL A 311 -7.71 23.59 -8.60
CA VAL A 311 -7.99 22.52 -7.63
C VAL A 311 -9.19 22.90 -6.78
N VAL A 312 -10.20 22.02 -6.74
CA VAL A 312 -11.41 22.20 -5.94
C VAL A 312 -11.22 21.55 -4.58
N ILE A 313 -10.97 22.39 -3.58
CA ILE A 313 -10.83 21.97 -2.18
C ILE A 313 -12.18 22.10 -1.48
N GLY A 314 -12.82 20.98 -1.16
CA GLY A 314 -14.19 20.97 -0.69
C GLY A 314 -14.49 19.92 0.38
N ASP A 315 -15.78 19.62 0.56
CA ASP A 315 -16.22 18.45 1.31
C ASP A 315 -15.84 17.20 0.49
N PRO A 316 -15.09 16.24 1.07
CA PRO A 316 -14.69 15.03 0.34
C PRO A 316 -15.86 14.17 -0.16
N LEU A 317 -17.06 14.31 0.42
CA LEU A 317 -18.26 13.60 -0.04
C LEU A 317 -18.95 14.29 -1.24
N ASP A 318 -18.57 15.50 -1.59
CA ASP A 318 -18.99 16.17 -2.82
C ASP A 318 -18.11 15.66 -3.98
N GLU A 319 -18.75 15.06 -5.00
CA GLU A 319 -18.06 14.48 -6.16
C GLU A 319 -17.32 15.53 -7.02
N THR A 320 -17.60 16.81 -6.84
CA THR A 320 -16.88 17.91 -7.50
C THR A 320 -15.56 18.24 -6.80
N THR A 321 -15.41 17.84 -5.53
CA THR A 321 -14.15 17.99 -4.79
C THR A 321 -13.09 17.04 -5.34
N ASN A 322 -11.91 17.57 -5.66
CA ASN A 322 -10.78 16.79 -6.14
C ASN A 322 -9.52 16.90 -5.26
N PHE A 323 -9.65 17.54 -4.10
CA PHE A 323 -8.57 17.64 -3.13
C PHE A 323 -9.13 17.70 -1.70
N GLY A 324 -8.78 16.70 -0.90
CA GLY A 324 -9.26 16.50 0.46
C GLY A 324 -8.29 16.96 1.55
N PRO A 325 -8.64 16.71 2.83
CA PRO A 325 -7.77 16.94 3.97
C PRO A 325 -6.63 15.91 4.06
N LEU A 326 -5.66 16.16 4.90
CA LEU A 326 -4.76 15.15 5.45
C LEU A 326 -5.50 14.26 6.46
N VAL A 327 -5.04 13.02 6.64
CA VAL A 327 -5.73 12.01 7.45
C VAL A 327 -5.91 12.38 8.92
N SER A 328 -5.02 13.20 9.48
CA SER A 328 -5.04 13.55 10.90
C SER A 328 -4.34 14.89 11.18
N ASP A 329 -4.64 15.49 12.34
CA ASP A 329 -3.94 16.66 12.83
C ASP A 329 -2.43 16.42 13.00
N ARG A 330 -2.06 15.25 13.51
CA ARG A 330 -0.65 14.85 13.65
C ARG A 330 0.07 14.87 12.29
N GLN A 331 -0.54 14.30 11.25
CA GLN A 331 0.05 14.30 9.91
C GLN A 331 0.14 15.72 9.36
N MET A 332 -0.87 16.54 9.57
CA MET A 332 -0.84 17.95 9.17
C MET A 332 0.30 18.71 9.84
N GLN A 333 0.51 18.52 11.14
CA GLN A 333 1.62 19.16 11.88
C GLN A 333 2.99 18.72 11.35
N ILE A 334 3.16 17.42 11.03
CA ILE A 334 4.39 16.90 10.42
C ILE A 334 4.66 17.60 9.08
N VAL A 335 3.66 17.68 8.20
CA VAL A 335 3.81 18.31 6.88
C VAL A 335 4.10 19.81 7.01
N GLN A 336 3.43 20.51 7.93
CA GLN A 336 3.71 21.92 8.22
C GLN A 336 5.15 22.11 8.73
N GLY A 337 5.66 21.20 9.54
CA GLY A 337 7.07 21.22 9.98
C GLY A 337 8.05 21.13 8.81
N PHE A 338 7.80 20.25 7.85
CA PHE A 338 8.62 20.16 6.63
C PHE A 338 8.53 21.41 5.76
N ILE A 339 7.34 22.01 5.64
CA ILE A 339 7.17 23.28 4.91
C ILE A 339 8.00 24.38 5.56
N ALA A 340 7.90 24.54 6.87
CA ALA A 340 8.70 25.52 7.62
C ALA A 340 10.20 25.27 7.47
N GLN A 341 10.62 23.99 7.51
CA GLN A 341 12.03 23.61 7.30
C GLN A 341 12.51 23.98 5.89
N GLY A 342 11.73 23.67 4.84
CA GLY A 342 12.07 24.03 3.47
C GLY A 342 12.26 25.53 3.28
N ILE A 343 11.38 26.35 3.87
CA ILE A 343 11.51 27.82 3.86
C ILE A 343 12.79 28.25 4.58
N SER A 344 13.07 27.69 5.76
CA SER A 344 14.25 28.05 6.57
C SER A 344 15.56 27.65 5.91
N GLU A 345 15.57 26.57 5.11
CA GLU A 345 16.71 26.10 4.33
C GLU A 345 16.91 26.89 3.02
N GLY A 346 16.01 27.83 2.69
CA GLY A 346 16.12 28.73 1.55
C GLY A 346 15.46 28.26 0.27
N ALA A 347 14.63 27.21 0.32
CA ALA A 347 13.81 26.84 -0.81
C ALA A 347 12.77 27.92 -1.12
N ARG A 348 12.56 28.22 -2.40
CA ARG A 348 11.60 29.24 -2.81
C ARG A 348 10.18 28.65 -2.85
N LEU A 349 9.32 29.12 -1.95
CA LEU A 349 7.90 28.78 -1.97
C LEU A 349 7.23 29.43 -3.19
N VAL A 350 6.70 28.60 -4.10
CA VAL A 350 6.00 29.04 -5.32
C VAL A 350 4.52 29.27 -5.04
N CYS A 351 3.87 28.31 -4.36
CA CYS A 351 2.47 28.41 -3.96
C CYS A 351 2.19 27.50 -2.74
N GLY A 352 1.05 27.68 -2.11
CA GLY A 352 0.59 26.88 -0.97
C GLY A 352 1.26 27.27 0.36
N GLY A 353 1.78 26.30 1.08
CA GLY A 353 2.52 26.48 2.34
C GLY A 353 1.67 26.83 3.56
N ARG A 354 0.34 26.76 3.47
CA ARG A 354 -0.54 27.22 4.54
C ARG A 354 -1.69 26.24 4.83
N ARG A 355 -2.06 26.17 6.11
CA ARG A 355 -3.34 25.57 6.52
C ARG A 355 -4.50 26.43 6.00
N LEU A 356 -5.59 25.80 5.60
CA LEU A 356 -6.81 26.50 5.19
C LEU A 356 -7.67 26.81 6.41
N GLU A 357 -8.30 27.98 6.42
CA GLU A 357 -9.19 28.44 7.51
C GLU A 357 -10.58 27.78 7.38
N ARG A 358 -10.62 26.49 7.68
CA ARG A 358 -11.84 25.69 7.69
C ARG A 358 -11.70 24.53 8.69
N PRO A 359 -12.82 23.90 9.14
CA PRO A 359 -12.77 22.66 9.93
C PRO A 359 -11.98 21.55 9.21
N GLY A 360 -11.40 20.62 9.98
CA GLY A 360 -10.62 19.51 9.44
C GLY A 360 -9.14 19.86 9.18
N TYR A 361 -8.45 18.94 8.52
CA TYR A 361 -6.99 18.94 8.42
C TYR A 361 -6.52 19.35 7.01
N TYR A 362 -7.03 20.47 6.51
CA TYR A 362 -6.76 20.94 5.14
C TYR A 362 -5.49 21.78 5.06
N LEU A 363 -4.61 21.39 4.15
CA LEU A 363 -3.38 22.08 3.80
C LEU A 363 -3.37 22.38 2.30
N ALA A 364 -3.01 23.59 1.91
CA ALA A 364 -2.96 23.95 0.50
C ALA A 364 -1.90 23.12 -0.26
N PRO A 365 -2.14 22.72 -1.52
CA PRO A 365 -1.12 22.14 -2.38
C PRO A 365 0.10 23.06 -2.42
N THR A 366 1.28 22.51 -2.12
CA THR A 366 2.49 23.29 -1.87
C THR A 366 3.58 22.93 -2.86
N VAL A 367 4.17 23.94 -3.50
CA VAL A 367 5.28 23.79 -4.45
C VAL A 367 6.47 24.60 -3.98
N PHE A 368 7.61 23.91 -3.85
CA PHE A 368 8.91 24.54 -3.68
C PHE A 368 9.73 24.47 -4.96
N ALA A 369 10.42 25.55 -5.29
CA ALA A 369 11.42 25.61 -6.35
C ALA A 369 12.79 25.99 -5.78
N ASP A 370 13.81 25.87 -6.62
CA ASP A 370 15.21 26.15 -6.26
C ASP A 370 15.68 25.30 -5.06
N VAL A 371 15.16 24.05 -5.02
CA VAL A 371 15.48 23.05 -3.98
C VAL A 371 16.83 22.41 -4.32
N SER A 372 17.72 22.35 -3.33
CA SER A 372 18.98 21.60 -3.44
C SER A 372 18.87 20.19 -2.89
N ASP A 373 19.73 19.29 -3.33
CA ASP A 373 19.77 17.89 -2.86
C ASP A 373 20.05 17.74 -1.36
N GLN A 374 20.58 18.78 -0.71
CA GLN A 374 20.90 18.77 0.73
C GLN A 374 19.74 19.18 1.61
N MET A 375 18.74 19.84 1.06
CA MET A 375 17.57 20.30 1.82
C MET A 375 16.76 19.12 2.33
N THR A 376 16.22 19.24 3.53
CA THR A 376 15.41 18.22 4.20
C THR A 376 14.22 17.80 3.35
N ILE A 377 13.55 18.76 2.69
CA ILE A 377 12.41 18.49 1.81
C ILE A 377 12.78 17.73 0.52
N ALA A 378 14.07 17.62 0.17
CA ALA A 378 14.57 16.78 -0.92
C ALA A 378 14.99 15.38 -0.46
N ARG A 379 15.19 15.14 0.84
CA ARG A 379 15.76 13.91 1.39
C ARG A 379 14.75 13.06 2.15
N GLU A 380 13.89 13.71 2.95
CA GLU A 380 12.96 13.02 3.84
C GLU A 380 11.58 12.83 3.19
N GLU A 381 10.91 11.74 3.52
CA GLU A 381 9.52 11.49 3.11
C GLU A 381 8.57 12.40 3.88
N ILE A 382 7.87 13.30 3.17
CA ILE A 382 6.93 14.27 3.77
C ILE A 382 5.55 13.63 3.98
N PHE A 383 5.12 12.80 3.04
CA PHE A 383 3.82 12.12 3.01
C PHE A 383 2.64 13.10 3.10
N GLY A 384 2.67 14.12 2.25
CA GLY A 384 1.69 15.19 2.15
C GLY A 384 1.85 15.99 0.87
N PRO A 385 0.99 16.98 0.62
CA PRO A 385 0.90 17.68 -0.67
C PRO A 385 2.04 18.71 -0.87
N VAL A 386 3.26 18.22 -0.88
CA VAL A 386 4.47 19.07 -1.03
C VAL A 386 5.35 18.52 -2.14
N LEU A 387 5.47 19.29 -3.22
CA LEU A 387 6.28 19.03 -4.39
C LEU A 387 7.56 19.85 -4.34
N SER A 388 8.73 19.22 -4.49
CA SER A 388 10.04 19.85 -4.50
C SER A 388 10.64 19.83 -5.91
N VAL A 389 10.85 21.01 -6.52
CA VAL A 389 11.46 21.15 -7.85
C VAL A 389 12.95 21.41 -7.71
N LEU A 390 13.73 20.47 -8.28
CA LEU A 390 15.17 20.54 -8.46
C LEU A 390 15.47 20.74 -9.95
N ASP A 391 16.46 21.51 -10.31
CA ASP A 391 16.85 21.67 -11.70
C ASP A 391 18.07 20.82 -12.06
N PHE A 392 18.19 20.50 -13.36
CA PHE A 392 19.33 19.81 -13.93
C PHE A 392 19.57 20.26 -15.39
N ASP A 393 20.72 19.92 -15.94
CA ASP A 393 21.08 20.11 -17.36
C ASP A 393 21.87 18.95 -17.96
N ASP A 394 22.32 18.01 -17.17
CA ASP A 394 23.05 16.81 -17.63
C ASP A 394 22.33 15.50 -17.23
N GLU A 395 22.20 14.56 -18.19
CA GLU A 395 21.52 13.27 -17.98
C GLU A 395 22.26 12.41 -16.95
N GLY A 396 23.59 12.42 -16.98
CA GLY A 396 24.41 11.60 -16.04
C GLY A 396 24.30 12.13 -14.62
N ASP A 397 24.36 13.46 -14.46
CA ASP A 397 24.19 14.14 -13.18
C ASP A 397 22.82 13.86 -12.56
N VAL A 398 21.73 14.05 -13.32
CA VAL A 398 20.38 13.85 -12.78
C VAL A 398 20.12 12.40 -12.36
N VAL A 399 20.64 11.41 -13.12
CA VAL A 399 20.52 9.99 -12.74
C VAL A 399 21.30 9.70 -11.45
N ALA A 400 22.50 10.24 -11.30
CA ALA A 400 23.28 10.07 -10.07
C ALA A 400 22.56 10.68 -8.86
N ARG A 401 22.04 11.90 -8.99
CA ARG A 401 21.28 12.60 -7.95
C ARG A 401 19.94 11.92 -7.64
N ALA A 402 19.24 11.42 -8.65
CA ALA A 402 18.00 10.64 -8.49
C ALA A 402 18.23 9.39 -7.64
N ASN A 403 19.35 8.69 -7.83
CA ASN A 403 19.73 7.50 -7.07
C ASN A 403 20.33 7.79 -5.69
N ASN A 404 20.73 9.04 -5.42
CA ASN A 404 21.34 9.43 -4.14
C ASN A 404 20.26 9.61 -3.04
N THR A 405 19.67 8.50 -2.67
CA THR A 405 18.65 8.38 -1.61
C THR A 405 18.70 6.99 -1.01
N GLU A 406 18.31 6.86 0.25
CA GLU A 406 18.16 5.56 0.92
C GLU A 406 16.92 4.79 0.43
N TYR A 407 16.01 5.46 -0.28
CA TYR A 407 14.76 4.91 -0.79
C TYR A 407 14.91 4.37 -2.23
N GLY A 408 13.95 3.59 -2.65
CA GLY A 408 13.89 3.03 -4.01
C GLY A 408 12.52 2.42 -4.33
N LEU A 409 11.40 3.11 -3.98
CA LEU A 409 10.07 2.60 -4.27
C LEU A 409 9.71 2.82 -5.73
N SER A 410 9.67 4.07 -6.18
CA SER A 410 9.28 4.41 -7.55
C SER A 410 10.21 5.43 -8.19
N ALA A 411 10.13 5.56 -9.51
CA ALA A 411 10.80 6.58 -10.30
C ALA A 411 10.03 6.84 -11.60
N GLY A 412 10.07 8.08 -12.10
CA GLY A 412 9.43 8.42 -13.38
C GLY A 412 10.33 9.24 -14.29
N VAL A 413 10.12 9.13 -15.60
CA VAL A 413 10.79 9.94 -16.61
C VAL A 413 9.80 10.43 -17.66
N PHE A 414 9.90 11.71 -18.03
CA PHE A 414 9.16 12.34 -19.12
C PHE A 414 10.13 12.82 -20.19
N THR A 415 10.01 12.29 -21.39
CA THR A 415 10.78 12.63 -22.59
C THR A 415 10.07 12.10 -23.84
N ARG A 416 10.27 12.72 -25.00
CA ARG A 416 9.81 12.19 -26.29
C ARG A 416 10.80 11.21 -26.91
N ASP A 417 12.03 11.18 -26.44
CA ASP A 417 13.05 10.22 -26.88
C ASP A 417 12.91 8.90 -26.12
N ILE A 418 12.33 7.89 -26.77
CA ILE A 418 12.11 6.56 -26.17
C ILE A 418 13.43 5.87 -25.81
N SER A 419 14.50 6.12 -26.55
CA SER A 419 15.83 5.55 -26.26
C SER A 419 16.40 6.16 -24.98
N ARG A 420 16.24 7.46 -24.79
CA ARG A 420 16.58 8.16 -23.54
C ARG A 420 15.75 7.61 -22.39
N ALA A 421 14.43 7.47 -22.55
CA ALA A 421 13.53 6.98 -21.51
C ALA A 421 14.01 5.62 -20.97
N HIS A 422 14.23 4.64 -21.84
CA HIS A 422 14.70 3.31 -21.43
C HIS A 422 16.11 3.32 -20.86
N ARG A 423 17.02 4.12 -21.40
CA ARG A 423 18.39 4.26 -20.89
C ARG A 423 18.42 4.86 -19.49
N VAL A 424 17.59 5.85 -19.22
CA VAL A 424 17.48 6.49 -17.88
C VAL A 424 16.84 5.54 -16.90
N ILE A 425 15.67 4.99 -17.22
CA ILE A 425 14.97 4.03 -16.35
C ILE A 425 15.86 2.83 -16.00
N GLY A 426 16.61 2.30 -16.97
CA GLY A 426 17.53 1.18 -16.73
C GLY A 426 18.64 1.47 -15.72
N LYS A 427 18.92 2.75 -15.41
CA LYS A 427 19.92 3.17 -14.42
C LYS A 427 19.32 3.60 -13.10
N LEU A 428 17.99 3.82 -13.01
CA LEU A 428 17.32 4.23 -11.78
C LEU A 428 17.13 3.03 -10.84
N GLN A 429 17.39 3.24 -9.57
CA GLN A 429 17.33 2.22 -8.51
C GLN A 429 15.96 2.29 -7.81
N ALA A 430 14.91 1.88 -8.50
CA ALA A 430 13.54 1.86 -7.99
C ALA A 430 12.82 0.59 -8.45
N GLY A 431 11.85 0.14 -7.62
CA GLY A 431 11.12 -1.09 -7.89
C GLY A 431 10.01 -0.94 -8.92
N SER A 432 9.35 0.24 -8.96
CA SER A 432 8.33 0.60 -9.95
C SER A 432 8.77 1.82 -10.74
N CYS A 433 8.84 1.72 -12.06
CA CYS A 433 9.33 2.80 -12.90
C CYS A 433 8.32 3.15 -13.99
N PHE A 434 8.19 4.45 -14.28
CA PHE A 434 7.20 4.99 -15.20
C PHE A 434 7.87 5.78 -16.35
N ILE A 435 7.36 5.61 -17.56
CA ILE A 435 7.74 6.41 -18.72
C ILE A 435 6.51 7.16 -19.22
N ASN A 436 6.56 8.48 -19.19
CA ASN A 436 5.48 9.40 -19.61
C ASN A 436 4.12 9.14 -18.93
N SER A 437 4.13 8.51 -17.75
CA SER A 437 3.01 8.32 -16.84
C SER A 437 3.51 8.37 -15.39
N TYR A 438 2.60 8.26 -14.41
CA TYR A 438 2.97 8.14 -13.00
C TYR A 438 1.82 7.53 -12.16
N ASN A 439 2.17 6.82 -11.06
CA ASN A 439 1.24 6.19 -10.10
C ASN A 439 0.29 5.12 -10.67
N ASP A 440 0.58 4.58 -11.85
CA ASP A 440 -0.13 3.40 -12.34
C ASP A 440 0.28 2.16 -11.52
N ALA A 441 -0.69 1.45 -10.95
CA ALA A 441 -0.44 0.28 -10.13
C ALA A 441 -1.43 -0.87 -10.45
N PRO A 442 -1.42 -1.38 -11.71
CA PRO A 442 -2.26 -2.52 -12.07
C PRO A 442 -1.83 -3.77 -11.30
N VAL A 443 -2.80 -4.57 -10.89
CA VAL A 443 -2.55 -5.77 -10.04
C VAL A 443 -1.78 -6.89 -10.74
N GLU A 444 -1.69 -6.84 -12.06
CA GLU A 444 -0.88 -7.74 -12.90
C GLU A 444 0.63 -7.42 -12.81
N ALA A 445 0.99 -6.19 -12.47
CA ALA A 445 2.37 -5.75 -12.33
C ALA A 445 2.86 -5.90 -10.87
N PRO A 446 4.14 -6.30 -10.67
CA PRO A 446 4.68 -6.37 -9.33
C PRO A 446 4.86 -4.96 -8.76
N PHE A 447 4.37 -4.74 -7.54
CA PHE A 447 4.56 -3.52 -6.80
C PHE A 447 5.51 -3.74 -5.61
N GLY A 448 6.43 -2.81 -5.38
CA GLY A 448 7.33 -2.86 -4.22
C GLY A 448 8.68 -2.20 -4.46
N GLY A 449 9.37 -1.93 -3.37
CA GLY A 449 10.58 -1.13 -3.34
C GLY A 449 11.90 -1.91 -3.38
N MET A 450 12.95 -1.14 -3.58
CA MET A 450 14.35 -1.49 -3.35
C MET A 450 14.87 -0.71 -2.13
N LYS A 451 16.09 -1.01 -1.66
CA LYS A 451 16.73 -0.31 -0.54
C LYS A 451 15.83 -0.28 0.71
N LEU A 452 15.67 0.89 1.36
CA LEU A 452 14.80 1.04 2.53
C LEU A 452 13.30 1.11 2.21
N SER A 453 12.91 1.10 0.94
CA SER A 453 11.50 1.13 0.55
C SER A 453 10.80 -0.22 0.64
N GLY A 454 11.52 -1.32 0.85
CA GLY A 454 10.86 -2.58 1.17
C GLY A 454 11.59 -3.84 0.76
N ILE A 455 10.93 -4.97 1.06
CA ILE A 455 11.38 -6.34 0.79
C ILE A 455 10.20 -7.14 0.23
N GLY A 456 10.44 -7.89 -0.83
CA GLY A 456 9.40 -8.64 -1.52
C GLY A 456 8.62 -7.78 -2.51
N ARG A 457 7.50 -8.33 -3.01
CA ARG A 457 6.59 -7.64 -3.93
C ARG A 457 5.16 -7.98 -3.57
N GLU A 458 4.28 -7.00 -3.69
CA GLU A 458 2.84 -7.21 -3.73
C GLU A 458 2.38 -7.26 -5.20
N ASN A 459 1.21 -7.80 -5.44
CA ASN A 459 0.63 -7.99 -6.77
C ASN A 459 1.44 -8.90 -7.70
N SER A 460 0.95 -9.05 -8.94
CA SER A 460 1.43 -9.99 -9.95
C SER A 460 1.58 -11.44 -9.45
N LYS A 461 1.90 -12.34 -10.35
CA LYS A 461 2.22 -13.74 -10.00
C LYS A 461 3.40 -13.87 -9.00
N ASN A 462 4.25 -12.85 -8.92
CA ASN A 462 5.42 -12.88 -8.03
C ASN A 462 5.02 -12.92 -6.55
N ALA A 463 3.86 -12.36 -6.18
CA ALA A 463 3.38 -12.43 -4.81
C ALA A 463 3.12 -13.87 -4.31
N ILE A 464 2.84 -14.82 -5.22
CA ILE A 464 2.66 -16.25 -4.87
C ILE A 464 3.92 -16.80 -4.17
N GLU A 465 5.12 -16.37 -4.58
CA GLU A 465 6.38 -16.81 -3.99
C GLU A 465 6.52 -16.36 -2.53
N HIS A 466 5.91 -15.25 -2.20
CA HIS A 466 5.93 -14.69 -0.84
C HIS A 466 4.84 -15.25 0.07
N TYR A 467 3.83 -15.96 -0.48
CA TYR A 467 2.72 -16.55 0.26
C TYR A 467 2.64 -18.07 0.15
N SER A 468 3.68 -18.71 -0.40
CA SER A 468 3.82 -20.17 -0.49
C SER A 468 5.26 -20.60 -0.28
N GLN A 469 5.46 -21.88 0.00
CA GLN A 469 6.78 -22.50 0.10
C GLN A 469 6.88 -23.72 -0.80
N LEU A 470 8.08 -23.99 -1.32
CA LEU A 470 8.34 -25.17 -2.14
C LEU A 470 8.69 -26.36 -1.25
N LYS A 471 8.09 -27.50 -1.57
CA LYS A 471 8.50 -28.81 -1.09
C LYS A 471 9.00 -29.63 -2.28
N SER A 472 10.20 -30.19 -2.20
CA SER A 472 10.75 -31.11 -3.20
C SER A 472 10.55 -32.54 -2.74
N VAL A 473 10.03 -33.38 -3.65
CA VAL A 473 9.85 -34.82 -3.42
C VAL A 473 10.67 -35.61 -4.42
N TYR A 474 11.66 -36.31 -3.89
CA TYR A 474 12.55 -37.16 -4.68
C TYR A 474 11.92 -38.56 -4.81
N VAL A 475 11.82 -39.06 -6.02
CA VAL A 475 11.30 -40.41 -6.33
C VAL A 475 12.42 -41.19 -7.00
N ARG A 476 12.86 -42.27 -6.34
CA ARG A 476 13.84 -43.21 -6.87
C ARG A 476 13.12 -44.47 -7.37
N MET A 477 13.47 -44.92 -8.56
CA MET A 477 12.89 -46.13 -9.18
C MET A 477 13.68 -47.39 -8.86
N GLY A 478 14.91 -47.28 -8.41
CA GLY A 478 15.76 -48.42 -8.01
C GLY A 478 15.94 -48.52 -6.49
N ASP A 479 16.66 -49.55 -6.09
CA ASP A 479 17.05 -49.77 -4.68
C ASP A 479 17.99 -48.66 -4.18
N VAL A 480 17.95 -48.44 -2.88
CA VAL A 480 18.91 -47.55 -2.21
C VAL A 480 20.15 -48.35 -1.85
N ASP A 481 21.26 -48.06 -2.54
CA ASP A 481 22.56 -48.63 -2.23
C ASP A 481 23.21 -47.79 -1.12
N ALA A 482 23.31 -48.36 0.08
CA ALA A 482 23.92 -47.72 1.24
C ALA A 482 25.37 -48.20 1.36
N PRO A 483 26.33 -47.25 1.63
CA PRO A 483 27.77 -47.60 1.64
C PRO A 483 28.24 -48.35 2.90
N PHE A 484 27.31 -48.73 3.79
CA PHE A 484 27.59 -49.49 5.03
C PHE A 484 26.41 -50.36 5.46
#